data_4a39228f72140bb9e16a370ffce29423
#
_entry.id   4a39228f72140bb9e16a370ffce29423
#
_cell.length_a   1.000
_cell.length_b   1.000
_cell.length_c   1.000
_cell.angle_alpha   90.00
_cell.angle_beta   90.00
_cell.angle_gamma   90.00
#
_symmetry.space_group_name_H-M   'P 1'
#
loop_
_entity.id
_entity.type
_entity.pdbx_description
1 polymer ?
#
loop_
_entity_poly.entity_id
_entity_poly.type
_entity_poly.pdbx_seq_one_letter_code
_entity_poly.pdbx_strand_id
1 'polypeptide(L)'
;MRPVRPVAVVSFAQSQMMRREEHRNDVEVLQPVIVDVFEKIGLSKDDMGFVCSGSCDYLVGAPFSFVSALDAVGAWPPMRESHVEMDGAFALYEAWTQLQEDDIDTALVFSFGRSSSSELGRVLALQLDPYYVAPLWPDPVALAALQAQALIDSGRYGEADFAAVAARSRRDARDNPYAQVTGEQTAEELLGDDYVVAPLRRHALPPITDGATAIILAAGDRARSLCERPAWITGMDHRIETHSLGARDLTRSPTTRRAAVGAGLLADGGDGSGSANASDVGVPEDGVTVDVAELHA
;
A
#
# COMPACT_ATOMS: atom_id res chain seq x y z
N MET A 1 -5.10 4.18 30.14
CA MET A 1 -5.40 4.00 28.70
C MET A 1 -6.43 2.88 28.59
N ARG A 2 -7.43 3.03 27.73
CA ARG A 2 -8.34 1.93 27.37
C ARG A 2 -7.47 0.88 26.63
N PRO A 3 -7.61 -0.43 26.95
CA PRO A 3 -6.87 -1.44 26.20
C PRO A 3 -7.31 -1.41 24.73
N VAL A 4 -6.35 -1.57 23.83
CA VAL A 4 -6.64 -1.64 22.40
C VAL A 4 -7.50 -2.87 22.12
N ARG A 5 -8.63 -2.67 21.45
CA ARG A 5 -9.54 -3.75 21.07
C ARG A 5 -8.90 -4.60 19.98
N PRO A 6 -8.78 -5.94 20.14
CA PRO A 6 -8.24 -6.79 19.09
C PRO A 6 -9.12 -6.72 17.83
N VAL A 7 -8.50 -6.49 16.68
CA VAL A 7 -9.15 -6.46 15.37
C VAL A 7 -8.41 -7.41 14.44
N ALA A 8 -9.14 -8.14 13.60
CA ALA A 8 -8.57 -9.05 12.63
C ALA A 8 -9.19 -8.87 11.24
N VAL A 9 -8.40 -9.19 10.21
CA VAL A 9 -8.91 -9.45 8.86
C VAL A 9 -9.53 -10.84 8.88
N VAL A 10 -10.81 -10.94 8.52
CA VAL A 10 -11.58 -12.21 8.52
C VAL A 10 -11.93 -12.68 7.11
N SER A 11 -11.89 -11.79 6.13
CA SER A 11 -12.07 -12.10 4.71
C SER A 11 -11.32 -11.11 3.84
N PHE A 12 -10.88 -11.56 2.67
CA PHE A 12 -10.31 -10.69 1.65
C PHE A 12 -10.67 -11.15 0.25
N ALA A 13 -10.71 -10.22 -0.68
CA ALA A 13 -10.88 -10.47 -2.10
C ALA A 13 -10.12 -9.41 -2.92
N GLN A 14 -9.74 -9.77 -4.13
CA GLN A 14 -9.12 -8.84 -5.06
C GLN A 14 -9.44 -9.21 -6.51
N SER A 15 -9.47 -8.22 -7.37
CA SER A 15 -9.60 -8.43 -8.81
C SER A 15 -8.27 -8.91 -9.41
N GLN A 16 -8.31 -9.43 -10.63
CA GLN A 16 -7.09 -9.55 -11.42
C GLN A 16 -6.47 -8.18 -11.59
N MET A 17 -5.19 -8.05 -11.23
CA MET A 17 -4.44 -6.82 -11.43
C MET A 17 -3.99 -6.71 -12.88
N MET A 18 -4.38 -5.63 -13.55
CA MET A 18 -4.14 -5.43 -14.99
C MET A 18 -3.37 -4.15 -15.25
N ARG A 19 -2.57 -4.16 -16.31
CA ARG A 19 -1.87 -2.94 -16.73
C ARG A 19 -2.85 -1.83 -17.13
N ARG A 20 -3.99 -2.19 -17.68
CA ARG A 20 -5.05 -1.27 -18.11
C ARG A 20 -6.37 -1.96 -18.20
N GLU A 21 -7.36 -1.43 -17.50
CA GLU A 21 -8.76 -1.86 -17.62
C GLU A 21 -9.45 -1.02 -18.71
N GLU A 22 -9.78 -1.66 -19.83
CA GLU A 22 -10.35 -0.98 -21.00
C GLU A 22 -11.86 -1.18 -21.15
N HIS A 23 -12.43 -2.17 -20.45
CA HIS A 23 -13.78 -2.65 -20.72
C HIS A 23 -14.77 -2.38 -19.60
N ARG A 24 -14.31 -2.31 -18.36
CA ARG A 24 -15.15 -2.16 -17.17
C ARG A 24 -14.97 -0.79 -16.56
N ASN A 25 -16.04 -0.22 -16.04
CA ASN A 25 -15.96 0.95 -15.17
C ASN A 25 -15.56 0.55 -13.72
N ASP A 26 -15.40 1.53 -12.85
CA ASP A 26 -14.91 1.31 -11.49
C ASP A 26 -15.88 0.44 -10.68
N VAL A 27 -17.19 0.62 -10.86
CA VAL A 27 -18.22 -0.20 -10.20
C VAL A 27 -18.14 -1.66 -10.68
N GLU A 28 -18.01 -1.87 -12.00
CA GLU A 28 -17.92 -3.21 -12.60
C GLU A 28 -16.64 -3.95 -12.23
N VAL A 29 -15.56 -3.25 -11.93
CA VAL A 29 -14.32 -3.84 -11.40
C VAL A 29 -14.47 -4.19 -9.92
N LEU A 30 -15.09 -3.31 -9.14
CA LEU A 30 -15.19 -3.41 -7.70
C LEU A 30 -16.29 -4.36 -7.23
N GLN A 31 -17.47 -4.34 -7.86
CA GLN A 31 -18.62 -5.13 -7.43
C GLN A 31 -18.35 -6.63 -7.28
N PRO A 32 -17.68 -7.32 -8.21
CA PRO A 32 -17.35 -8.74 -8.04
C PRO A 32 -16.45 -9.00 -6.84
N VAL A 33 -15.56 -8.05 -6.51
CA VAL A 33 -14.66 -8.13 -5.36
C VAL A 33 -15.44 -7.97 -4.05
N ILE A 34 -16.42 -7.06 -4.04
CA ILE A 34 -17.30 -6.86 -2.87
C ILE A 34 -18.18 -8.10 -2.66
N VAL A 35 -18.72 -8.69 -3.72
CA VAL A 35 -19.53 -9.93 -3.62
C VAL A 35 -18.66 -11.07 -3.07
N ASP A 36 -17.49 -11.30 -3.65
CA ASP A 36 -16.58 -12.39 -3.25
C ASP A 36 -16.14 -12.28 -1.77
N VAL A 37 -15.82 -11.07 -1.29
CA VAL A 37 -15.38 -10.88 0.10
C VAL A 37 -16.48 -11.21 1.10
N PHE A 38 -17.75 -10.96 0.77
CA PHE A 38 -18.90 -11.31 1.61
C PHE A 38 -19.25 -12.79 1.54
N GLU A 39 -19.30 -13.36 0.33
CA GLU A 39 -19.67 -14.77 0.12
C GLU A 39 -18.73 -15.74 0.83
N LYS A 40 -17.43 -15.43 0.89
CA LYS A 40 -16.41 -16.25 1.58
C LYS A 40 -16.71 -16.53 3.04
N ILE A 41 -17.43 -15.65 3.70
CA ILE A 41 -17.75 -15.78 5.14
C ILE A 41 -19.26 -15.72 5.43
N GLY A 42 -20.09 -15.76 4.39
CA GLY A 42 -21.54 -15.80 4.52
C GLY A 42 -22.16 -14.54 5.12
N LEU A 43 -21.55 -13.38 4.92
CA LEU A 43 -22.06 -12.09 5.34
C LEU A 43 -22.64 -11.29 4.17
N SER A 44 -23.27 -10.18 4.50
CA SER A 44 -23.78 -9.18 3.59
C SER A 44 -23.40 -7.77 4.06
N LYS A 45 -23.71 -6.76 3.24
CA LYS A 45 -23.52 -5.36 3.65
C LYS A 45 -24.29 -4.97 4.90
N ASP A 46 -25.43 -5.61 5.15
CA ASP A 46 -26.29 -5.31 6.31
C ASP A 46 -25.65 -5.78 7.63
N ASP A 47 -24.64 -6.63 7.57
CA ASP A 47 -23.84 -7.09 8.70
C ASP A 47 -22.67 -6.13 9.01
N MET A 48 -22.48 -5.08 8.22
CA MET A 48 -21.37 -4.13 8.39
C MET A 48 -21.79 -2.94 9.25
N GLY A 49 -21.06 -2.75 10.34
CA GLY A 49 -21.23 -1.57 11.20
C GLY A 49 -20.61 -0.30 10.60
N PHE A 50 -19.61 -0.46 9.72
CA PHE A 50 -18.91 0.64 9.07
C PHE A 50 -18.37 0.23 7.70
N VAL A 51 -18.31 1.17 6.77
CA VAL A 51 -17.72 0.98 5.44
C VAL A 51 -16.70 2.08 5.20
N CYS A 52 -15.50 1.72 4.77
CA CYS A 52 -14.47 2.69 4.42
C CYS A 52 -13.87 2.40 3.05
N SER A 53 -13.87 3.40 2.19
CA SER A 53 -13.22 3.32 0.88
C SER A 53 -11.90 4.08 0.86
N GLY A 54 -10.95 3.61 0.04
CA GLY A 54 -9.71 4.29 -0.25
C GLY A 54 -9.48 4.37 -1.75
N SER A 55 -9.32 5.58 -2.27
CA SER A 55 -8.94 5.83 -3.66
C SER A 55 -8.26 7.20 -3.77
N CYS A 56 -7.73 7.48 -4.94
CA CYS A 56 -7.02 8.73 -5.18
C CYS A 56 -7.59 9.40 -6.44
N ASP A 57 -8.43 10.41 -6.26
CA ASP A 57 -9.20 11.06 -7.31
C ASP A 57 -8.34 11.49 -8.50
N TYR A 58 -7.23 12.14 -8.23
CA TYR A 58 -6.35 12.62 -9.30
C TYR A 58 -5.61 11.50 -10.04
N LEU A 59 -5.40 10.33 -9.42
CA LEU A 59 -4.85 9.15 -10.10
C LEU A 59 -5.91 8.41 -10.91
N VAL A 60 -7.15 8.42 -10.46
CA VAL A 60 -8.30 7.88 -11.22
C VAL A 60 -8.68 8.83 -12.36
N GLY A 61 -8.42 10.14 -12.21
CA GLY A 61 -8.72 11.16 -13.21
C GLY A 61 -10.16 11.70 -13.12
N ALA A 62 -10.84 11.46 -12.01
CA ALA A 62 -12.20 11.94 -11.77
C ALA A 62 -12.35 12.43 -10.32
N PRO A 63 -12.93 13.62 -10.08
CA PRO A 63 -13.21 14.09 -8.73
C PRO A 63 -14.33 13.25 -8.10
N PHE A 64 -14.24 13.03 -6.80
CA PHE A 64 -15.21 12.26 -6.03
C PHE A 64 -15.46 10.84 -6.59
N SER A 65 -14.41 10.17 -7.03
CA SER A 65 -14.48 8.83 -7.62
C SER A 65 -15.14 7.80 -6.69
N PHE A 66 -15.00 7.98 -5.39
CA PHE A 66 -15.60 7.11 -4.37
C PHE A 66 -17.14 7.11 -4.39
N VAL A 67 -17.79 8.20 -4.84
CA VAL A 67 -19.26 8.29 -4.87
C VAL A 67 -19.84 7.23 -5.81
N SER A 68 -19.25 7.07 -7.00
CA SER A 68 -19.67 5.99 -7.92
C SER A 68 -19.32 4.61 -7.37
N ALA A 69 -18.21 4.47 -6.66
CA ALA A 69 -17.78 3.20 -6.08
C ALA A 69 -18.73 2.68 -4.98
N LEU A 70 -19.47 3.56 -4.31
CA LEU A 70 -20.52 3.16 -3.35
C LEU A 70 -21.63 2.34 -3.99
N ASP A 71 -21.88 2.51 -5.29
CA ASP A 71 -22.86 1.70 -6.02
C ASP A 71 -22.45 0.22 -6.08
N ALA A 72 -21.17 -0.09 -6.02
CA ALA A 72 -20.68 -1.47 -5.94
C ALA A 72 -21.01 -2.16 -4.61
N VAL A 73 -21.14 -1.39 -3.51
CA VAL A 73 -21.54 -1.88 -2.19
C VAL A 73 -23.08 -1.95 -2.09
N GLY A 74 -23.77 -1.03 -2.77
CA GLY A 74 -25.22 -0.86 -2.64
C GLY A 74 -25.59 -0.10 -1.38
N ALA A 75 -25.40 1.22 -1.37
CA ALA A 75 -25.54 2.09 -0.21
C ALA A 75 -26.98 2.31 0.31
N TRP A 76 -27.91 1.44 -0.02
CA TRP A 76 -29.28 1.44 0.50
C TRP A 76 -29.62 0.09 1.16
N PRO A 77 -30.15 0.02 2.40
CA PRO A 77 -30.44 1.16 3.29
C PRO A 77 -29.20 1.96 3.70
N PRO A 78 -29.35 3.16 4.30
CA PRO A 78 -28.21 4.00 4.71
C PRO A 78 -27.26 3.27 5.64
N MET A 79 -25.96 3.48 5.46
CA MET A 79 -24.88 2.88 6.25
C MET A 79 -23.95 3.97 6.80
N ARG A 80 -23.16 3.64 7.82
CA ARG A 80 -22.04 4.48 8.26
C ARG A 80 -20.90 4.30 7.25
N GLU A 81 -20.43 5.40 6.69
CA GLU A 81 -19.43 5.39 5.64
C GLU A 81 -18.41 6.51 5.83
N SER A 82 -17.18 6.25 5.41
CA SER A 82 -16.11 7.23 5.26
C SER A 82 -15.28 6.92 4.02
N HIS A 83 -14.60 7.94 3.53
CA HIS A 83 -13.65 7.83 2.43
C HIS A 83 -12.30 8.42 2.83
N VAL A 84 -11.22 7.78 2.42
CA VAL A 84 -9.86 8.29 2.57
C VAL A 84 -9.27 8.55 1.20
N GLU A 85 -8.94 9.82 0.95
CA GLU A 85 -8.27 10.27 -0.28
C GLU A 85 -6.77 9.88 -0.25
N MET A 86 -6.49 8.59 -0.30
CA MET A 86 -5.15 7.99 -0.40
C MET A 86 -5.27 6.60 -1.04
N ASP A 87 -5.26 5.56 -0.21
CA ASP A 87 -5.35 4.17 -0.67
C ASP A 87 -6.01 3.26 0.37
N GLY A 88 -6.08 1.96 0.05
CA GLY A 88 -6.71 0.97 0.91
C GLY A 88 -6.01 0.78 2.25
N ALA A 89 -4.71 1.06 2.37
CA ALA A 89 -3.99 0.94 3.64
C ALA A 89 -4.43 2.04 4.63
N PHE A 90 -4.65 3.25 4.15
CA PHE A 90 -5.20 4.34 4.97
C PHE A 90 -6.67 4.12 5.30
N ALA A 91 -7.46 3.57 4.37
CA ALA A 91 -8.84 3.18 4.65
C ALA A 91 -8.92 2.06 5.70
N LEU A 92 -7.97 1.11 5.68
CA LEU A 92 -7.85 0.09 6.72
C LEU A 92 -7.53 0.72 8.08
N TYR A 93 -6.62 1.70 8.11
CA TYR A 93 -6.29 2.42 9.34
C TYR A 93 -7.50 3.15 9.91
N GLU A 94 -8.27 3.85 9.08
CA GLU A 94 -9.51 4.52 9.49
C GLU A 94 -10.53 3.51 10.04
N ALA A 95 -10.81 2.44 9.32
CA ALA A 95 -11.75 1.40 9.76
C ALA A 95 -11.30 0.71 11.06
N TRP A 96 -10.00 0.47 11.23
CA TRP A 96 -9.45 -0.06 12.46
C TRP A 96 -9.67 0.91 13.63
N THR A 97 -9.49 2.21 13.39
CA THR A 97 -9.74 3.25 14.41
C THR A 97 -11.21 3.28 14.82
N GLN A 98 -12.14 3.18 13.86
CA GLN A 98 -13.57 3.12 14.14
C GLN A 98 -13.94 1.87 14.96
N LEU A 99 -13.30 0.73 14.68
CA LEU A 99 -13.49 -0.52 15.43
C LEU A 99 -12.93 -0.48 16.87
N GLN A 100 -12.18 0.55 17.25
CA GLN A 100 -11.78 0.74 18.66
C GLN A 100 -12.93 1.24 19.52
N GLU A 101 -13.99 1.79 18.94
CA GLU A 101 -15.24 2.09 19.62
C GLU A 101 -16.08 0.81 19.80
N ASP A 102 -16.84 0.73 20.91
CA ASP A 102 -17.59 -0.49 21.24
C ASP A 102 -18.97 -0.58 20.56
N ASP A 103 -19.29 0.33 19.67
CA ASP A 103 -20.60 0.44 19.02
C ASP A 103 -20.69 -0.29 17.68
N ILE A 104 -19.55 -0.75 17.13
CA ILE A 104 -19.46 -1.55 15.90
C ILE A 104 -18.49 -2.72 16.08
N ASP A 105 -18.77 -3.85 15.42
CA ASP A 105 -17.97 -5.07 15.49
C ASP A 105 -17.38 -5.48 14.15
N THR A 106 -17.84 -4.89 13.06
CA THR A 106 -17.47 -5.27 11.68
C THR A 106 -17.27 -4.03 10.81
N ALA A 107 -16.32 -4.10 9.89
CA ALA A 107 -16.14 -3.06 8.88
C ALA A 107 -15.75 -3.68 7.54
N LEU A 108 -16.33 -3.16 6.47
CA LEU A 108 -15.87 -3.38 5.09
C LEU A 108 -14.88 -2.29 4.74
N VAL A 109 -13.71 -2.68 4.27
CA VAL A 109 -12.72 -1.78 3.66
C VAL A 109 -12.53 -2.18 2.21
N PHE A 110 -12.61 -1.25 1.29
CA PHE A 110 -12.30 -1.51 -0.10
C PHE A 110 -11.49 -0.39 -0.74
N SER A 111 -10.77 -0.74 -1.77
CA SER A 111 -9.97 0.21 -2.53
C SER A 111 -9.97 -0.18 -4.00
N PHE A 112 -9.89 0.81 -4.85
CA PHE A 112 -9.73 0.61 -6.28
C PHE A 112 -8.79 1.67 -6.86
N GLY A 113 -8.18 1.34 -7.98
CA GLY A 113 -7.31 2.24 -8.70
C GLY A 113 -7.42 1.99 -10.21
N ARG A 114 -7.37 3.09 -10.96
CA ARG A 114 -7.45 3.08 -12.42
C ARG A 114 -6.53 4.13 -13.03
N SER A 115 -5.30 4.16 -12.52
CA SER A 115 -4.28 5.16 -12.89
C SER A 115 -3.87 5.09 -14.36
N SER A 116 -4.14 3.97 -15.04
CA SER A 116 -3.84 3.83 -16.47
C SER A 116 -4.67 4.76 -17.37
N SER A 117 -5.78 5.28 -16.87
CA SER A 117 -6.67 6.21 -17.59
C SER A 117 -6.19 7.66 -17.52
N SER A 118 -5.28 7.99 -16.61
CA SER A 118 -4.76 9.34 -16.42
C SER A 118 -3.38 9.57 -17.06
N GLU A 119 -3.03 10.82 -17.31
CA GLU A 119 -1.66 11.23 -17.66
C GLU A 119 -0.80 11.27 -16.39
N LEU A 120 -0.45 10.09 -15.85
CA LEU A 120 0.13 9.93 -14.53
C LEU A 120 1.35 10.82 -14.28
N GLY A 121 2.29 10.90 -15.22
CA GLY A 121 3.47 11.75 -15.09
C GLY A 121 3.11 13.22 -14.88
N ARG A 122 2.12 13.71 -15.64
CA ARG A 122 1.63 15.10 -15.51
C ARG A 122 0.93 15.35 -14.17
N VAL A 123 0.05 14.44 -13.79
CA VAL A 123 -0.70 14.53 -12.52
C VAL A 123 0.25 14.56 -11.33
N LEU A 124 1.24 13.67 -11.30
CA LEU A 124 2.22 13.63 -10.23
C LEU A 124 3.15 14.86 -10.21
N ALA A 125 3.50 15.41 -11.37
CA ALA A 125 4.27 16.65 -11.44
C ALA A 125 3.52 17.86 -10.86
N LEU A 126 2.19 17.92 -11.01
CA LEU A 126 1.34 18.97 -10.45
C LEU A 126 1.28 18.97 -8.91
N GLN A 127 1.60 17.84 -8.28
CA GLN A 127 1.59 17.71 -6.82
C GLN A 127 2.89 18.16 -6.15
N LEU A 128 3.92 18.45 -6.94
CA LEU A 128 5.21 18.88 -6.43
C LEU A 128 5.12 20.30 -5.86
N ASP A 129 6.11 20.66 -5.05
CA ASP A 129 6.26 22.03 -4.54
C ASP A 129 6.10 23.05 -5.68
N PRO A 130 5.12 23.96 -5.61
CA PRO A 130 4.79 24.82 -6.74
C PRO A 130 5.84 25.90 -7.03
N TYR A 131 6.74 26.18 -6.08
CA TYR A 131 7.70 27.26 -6.19
C TYR A 131 9.06 26.83 -6.70
N TYR A 132 9.52 25.62 -6.34
CA TYR A 132 10.89 25.18 -6.62
C TYR A 132 10.95 24.00 -7.55
N VAL A 133 10.10 22.99 -7.38
CA VAL A 133 10.21 21.73 -8.09
C VAL A 133 9.23 21.60 -9.24
N ALA A 134 7.95 21.94 -9.04
CA ALA A 134 6.94 21.89 -10.11
C ALA A 134 7.26 22.77 -11.34
N PRO A 135 7.89 23.98 -11.21
CA PRO A 135 8.30 24.76 -12.39
C PRO A 135 9.31 24.05 -13.31
N LEU A 136 10.07 23.10 -12.78
CA LEU A 136 11.00 22.28 -13.56
C LEU A 136 10.30 21.14 -14.30
N TRP A 137 9.03 20.87 -13.96
CA TRP A 137 8.20 19.82 -14.55
C TRP A 137 8.89 18.45 -14.61
N PRO A 138 9.51 17.97 -13.52
CA PRO A 138 10.25 16.73 -13.55
C PRO A 138 9.32 15.53 -13.63
N ASP A 139 9.77 14.52 -14.39
CA ASP A 139 9.12 13.21 -14.34
C ASP A 139 9.31 12.56 -12.96
N PRO A 140 8.28 11.90 -12.39
CA PRO A 140 8.40 11.22 -11.09
C PRO A 140 9.51 10.19 -11.04
N VAL A 141 9.79 9.49 -12.15
CA VAL A 141 10.90 8.55 -12.24
C VAL A 141 12.26 9.27 -12.10
N ALA A 142 12.37 10.51 -12.62
CA ALA A 142 13.58 11.31 -12.44
C ALA A 142 13.80 11.69 -10.96
N LEU A 143 12.73 11.97 -10.21
CA LEU A 143 12.82 12.22 -8.77
C LEU A 143 13.25 10.98 -7.99
N ALA A 144 12.70 9.82 -8.33
CA ALA A 144 13.13 8.54 -7.76
C ALA A 144 14.58 8.22 -8.12
N ALA A 145 15.01 8.55 -9.34
CA ALA A 145 16.41 8.37 -9.79
C ALA A 145 17.40 9.24 -9.00
N LEU A 146 17.01 10.47 -8.62
CA LEU A 146 17.83 11.30 -7.73
C LEU A 146 18.03 10.64 -6.36
N GLN A 147 16.99 10.04 -5.79
CA GLN A 147 17.09 9.31 -4.54
C GLN A 147 17.96 8.05 -4.68
N ALA A 148 17.78 7.29 -5.76
CA ALA A 148 18.60 6.12 -6.06
C ALA A 148 20.08 6.49 -6.24
N GLN A 149 20.37 7.61 -6.93
CA GLN A 149 21.74 8.09 -7.08
C GLN A 149 22.35 8.47 -5.73
N ALA A 150 21.62 9.18 -4.86
CA ALA A 150 22.09 9.50 -3.52
C ALA A 150 22.41 8.24 -2.69
N LEU A 151 21.62 7.19 -2.83
CA LEU A 151 21.88 5.89 -2.18
C LEU A 151 23.18 5.25 -2.69
N ILE A 152 23.41 5.27 -4.00
CA ILE A 152 24.64 4.75 -4.63
C ILE A 152 25.85 5.58 -4.19
N ASP A 153 25.77 6.91 -4.24
CA ASP A 153 26.84 7.82 -3.84
C ASP A 153 27.21 7.68 -2.36
N SER A 154 26.27 7.24 -1.53
CA SER A 154 26.54 6.92 -0.13
C SER A 154 27.44 5.69 0.06
N GLY A 155 27.65 4.90 -1.00
CA GLY A 155 28.43 3.66 -0.97
C GLY A 155 27.78 2.49 -0.24
N ARG A 156 26.51 2.63 0.20
CA ARG A 156 25.80 1.58 0.94
C ARG A 156 25.09 0.59 0.03
N TYR A 157 24.64 1.04 -1.13
CA TYR A 157 23.89 0.25 -2.10
C TYR A 157 24.38 0.54 -3.52
N GLY A 158 24.13 -0.41 -4.43
CA GLY A 158 24.42 -0.28 -5.85
C GLY A 158 23.28 -0.77 -6.71
N GLU A 159 23.40 -0.62 -8.03
CA GLU A 159 22.38 -1.11 -8.97
C GLU A 159 22.11 -2.62 -8.84
N ALA A 160 23.13 -3.39 -8.44
CA ALA A 160 22.99 -4.82 -8.20
C ALA A 160 22.01 -5.15 -7.06
N ASP A 161 21.94 -4.29 -6.03
CA ASP A 161 20.99 -4.46 -4.92
C ASP A 161 19.57 -4.24 -5.40
N PHE A 162 19.33 -3.23 -6.26
CA PHE A 162 18.01 -2.97 -6.84
C PHE A 162 17.57 -4.15 -7.73
N ALA A 163 18.48 -4.67 -8.55
CA ALA A 163 18.22 -5.84 -9.38
C ALA A 163 17.95 -7.11 -8.55
N ALA A 164 18.67 -7.32 -7.45
CA ALA A 164 18.44 -8.44 -6.54
C ALA A 164 17.06 -8.39 -5.88
N VAL A 165 16.61 -7.21 -5.44
CA VAL A 165 15.27 -7.01 -4.89
C VAL A 165 14.20 -7.30 -5.95
N ALA A 166 14.35 -6.78 -7.16
CA ALA A 166 13.41 -7.00 -8.25
C ALA A 166 13.32 -8.48 -8.66
N ALA A 167 14.47 -9.18 -8.78
CA ALA A 167 14.53 -10.60 -9.10
C ALA A 167 13.81 -11.45 -8.02
N ARG A 168 14.08 -11.18 -6.74
CA ARG A 168 13.39 -11.84 -5.63
C ARG A 168 11.89 -11.61 -5.67
N SER A 169 11.45 -10.36 -5.77
CA SER A 169 10.02 -10.02 -5.76
C SER A 169 9.26 -10.67 -6.92
N ARG A 170 9.85 -10.70 -8.12
CA ARG A 170 9.25 -11.36 -9.31
C ARG A 170 9.15 -12.87 -9.14
N ARG A 171 10.16 -13.49 -8.56
CA ARG A 171 10.17 -14.91 -8.27
C ARG A 171 9.12 -15.29 -7.22
N ASP A 172 9.05 -14.52 -6.13
CA ASP A 172 8.14 -14.78 -5.03
C ASP A 172 6.66 -14.53 -5.46
N ALA A 173 6.43 -13.66 -6.44
CA ALA A 173 5.11 -13.38 -7.02
C ALA A 173 4.57 -14.50 -7.94
N ARG A 174 5.35 -15.52 -8.30
CA ARG A 174 4.91 -16.57 -9.26
C ARG A 174 3.69 -17.36 -8.78
N ASP A 175 3.60 -17.57 -7.49
CA ASP A 175 2.50 -18.32 -6.89
C ASP A 175 1.27 -17.44 -6.60
N ASN A 176 1.36 -16.13 -6.85
CA ASN A 176 0.24 -15.21 -6.73
C ASN A 176 -0.50 -15.09 -8.07
N PRO A 177 -1.73 -15.64 -8.19
CA PRO A 177 -2.49 -15.61 -9.44
C PRO A 177 -2.91 -14.19 -9.87
N TYR A 178 -2.83 -13.22 -8.97
CA TYR A 178 -3.22 -11.83 -9.22
C TYR A 178 -2.04 -10.93 -9.58
N ALA A 179 -0.81 -11.41 -9.45
CA ALA A 179 0.36 -10.61 -9.74
C ALA A 179 0.45 -10.27 -11.23
N GLN A 180 0.70 -8.99 -11.53
CA GLN A 180 0.85 -8.52 -12.92
C GLN A 180 2.23 -8.85 -13.50
N VAL A 181 3.27 -8.84 -12.67
CA VAL A 181 4.65 -9.09 -13.08
C VAL A 181 5.24 -10.21 -12.24
N THR A 182 5.61 -11.28 -12.93
CA THR A 182 6.32 -12.42 -12.35
C THR A 182 7.51 -12.79 -13.23
N GLY A 183 8.47 -13.55 -12.74
CA GLY A 183 9.60 -14.01 -13.54
C GLY A 183 10.65 -14.76 -12.76
N GLU A 184 11.58 -15.38 -13.51
CA GLU A 184 12.71 -16.12 -12.96
C GLU A 184 14.07 -15.47 -13.32
N GLN A 185 14.02 -14.26 -13.84
CA GLN A 185 15.23 -13.53 -14.23
C GLN A 185 16.14 -13.34 -13.02
N THR A 186 17.41 -13.58 -13.23
CA THR A 186 18.46 -13.30 -12.25
C THR A 186 18.73 -11.81 -12.13
N ALA A 187 19.37 -11.39 -11.04
CA ALA A 187 19.81 -10.00 -10.90
C ALA A 187 20.78 -9.57 -12.02
N GLU A 188 21.65 -10.48 -12.48
CA GLU A 188 22.61 -10.23 -13.57
C GLU A 188 21.89 -9.99 -14.90
N GLU A 189 20.87 -10.78 -15.22
CA GLU A 189 20.05 -10.59 -16.40
C GLU A 189 19.30 -9.25 -16.36
N LEU A 190 18.76 -8.88 -15.22
CA LEU A 190 18.06 -7.61 -15.02
C LEU A 190 18.99 -6.39 -15.14
N LEU A 191 20.26 -6.52 -14.77
CA LEU A 191 21.26 -5.46 -14.99
C LEU A 191 21.55 -5.22 -16.47
N GLY A 192 21.12 -6.11 -17.35
CA GLY A 192 21.13 -5.91 -18.81
C GLY A 192 20.00 -5.04 -19.35
N ASP A 193 18.97 -4.72 -18.54
CA ASP A 193 17.89 -3.83 -18.95
C ASP A 193 18.38 -2.41 -19.23
N ASP A 194 17.71 -1.71 -20.15
CA ASP A 194 17.96 -0.31 -20.43
C ASP A 194 17.58 0.60 -19.25
N TYR A 195 18.31 1.70 -19.11
CA TYR A 195 17.91 2.77 -18.20
C TYR A 195 16.65 3.45 -18.69
N VAL A 196 15.70 3.65 -17.78
CA VAL A 196 14.57 4.57 -18.02
C VAL A 196 15.01 5.99 -17.68
N VAL A 197 15.56 6.18 -16.49
CA VAL A 197 16.32 7.37 -16.06
C VAL A 197 17.45 6.87 -15.17
N ALA A 198 18.70 7.03 -15.58
CA ALA A 198 19.83 6.53 -14.80
C ALA A 198 19.82 7.09 -13.35
N PRO A 199 20.10 6.26 -12.33
CA PRO A 199 20.53 4.86 -12.39
C PRO A 199 19.38 3.83 -12.43
N LEU A 200 18.11 4.25 -12.57
CA LEU A 200 16.97 3.35 -12.58
C LEU A 200 16.75 2.69 -13.93
N ARG A 201 16.79 1.36 -13.92
CA ARG A 201 16.49 0.50 -15.07
C ARG A 201 15.04 0.07 -15.06
N ARG A 202 14.56 -0.51 -16.15
CA ARG A 202 13.17 -0.95 -16.30
C ARG A 202 12.67 -1.82 -15.16
N HIS A 203 13.47 -2.74 -14.65
CA HIS A 203 13.10 -3.64 -13.57
C HIS A 203 12.91 -2.96 -12.20
N ALA A 204 13.48 -1.78 -12.01
CA ALA A 204 13.37 -1.02 -10.77
C ALA A 204 12.08 -0.19 -10.68
N LEU A 205 11.25 -0.19 -11.72
CA LEU A 205 10.03 0.59 -11.79
C LEU A 205 8.81 -0.34 -11.73
N PRO A 206 7.85 -0.09 -10.82
CA PRO A 206 6.61 -0.84 -10.77
C PRO A 206 5.78 -0.57 -12.03
N PRO A 207 5.00 -1.55 -12.51
CA PRO A 207 4.05 -1.31 -13.59
C PRO A 207 2.88 -0.45 -13.10
N ILE A 208 2.29 0.34 -14.00
CA ILE A 208 0.96 0.90 -13.77
C ILE A 208 -0.01 -0.27 -13.68
N THR A 209 -0.88 -0.26 -12.66
CA THR A 209 -1.78 -1.37 -12.38
C THR A 209 -3.16 -0.85 -12.01
N ASP A 210 -4.18 -1.34 -12.71
CA ASP A 210 -5.58 -1.12 -12.40
C ASP A 210 -6.14 -2.34 -11.69
N GLY A 211 -7.02 -2.12 -10.74
CA GLY A 211 -7.67 -3.19 -10.00
C GLY A 211 -8.41 -2.72 -8.76
N ALA A 212 -8.98 -3.69 -8.04
CA ALA A 212 -9.72 -3.45 -6.80
C ALA A 212 -9.42 -4.52 -5.76
N THR A 213 -9.53 -4.14 -4.50
CA THR A 213 -9.39 -5.02 -3.35
C THR A 213 -10.47 -4.73 -2.32
N ALA A 214 -10.85 -5.74 -1.55
CA ALA A 214 -11.74 -5.58 -0.41
C ALA A 214 -11.32 -6.51 0.73
N ILE A 215 -11.50 -6.05 1.95
CA ILE A 215 -11.31 -6.84 3.17
C ILE A 215 -12.47 -6.61 4.13
N ILE A 216 -12.75 -7.61 4.95
CA ILE A 216 -13.65 -7.45 6.09
C ILE A 216 -12.82 -7.54 7.37
N LEU A 217 -12.96 -6.51 8.20
CA LEU A 217 -12.41 -6.44 9.54
C LEU A 217 -13.48 -6.83 10.55
N ALA A 218 -13.09 -7.54 11.58
CA ALA A 218 -13.95 -7.82 12.71
C ALA A 218 -13.20 -7.71 14.05
N ALA A 219 -13.89 -7.29 15.09
CA ALA A 219 -13.32 -7.09 16.41
C ALA A 219 -13.59 -8.27 17.36
N GLY A 220 -12.62 -8.57 18.21
CA GLY A 220 -12.75 -9.49 19.34
C GLY A 220 -13.37 -10.85 19.02
N ASP A 221 -14.43 -11.20 19.75
CA ASP A 221 -15.11 -12.49 19.58
C ASP A 221 -15.89 -12.58 18.27
N ARG A 222 -16.30 -11.44 17.70
CA ARG A 222 -16.93 -11.43 16.38
C ARG A 222 -15.97 -11.99 15.31
N ALA A 223 -14.70 -11.62 15.35
CA ALA A 223 -13.70 -12.16 14.43
C ALA A 223 -13.57 -13.70 14.56
N ARG A 224 -13.52 -14.22 15.79
CA ARG A 224 -13.44 -15.65 16.04
C ARG A 224 -14.69 -16.43 15.59
N SER A 225 -15.86 -15.78 15.64
CA SER A 225 -17.12 -16.40 15.20
C SER A 225 -17.23 -16.45 13.66
N LEU A 226 -16.56 -15.56 12.94
CA LEU A 226 -16.64 -15.44 11.49
C LEU A 226 -15.56 -16.21 10.74
N CYS A 227 -14.39 -16.38 11.36
CA CYS A 227 -13.23 -16.99 10.71
C CYS A 227 -12.50 -17.92 11.68
N GLU A 228 -12.22 -19.14 11.26
CA GLU A 228 -11.49 -20.13 12.06
C GLU A 228 -10.03 -19.68 12.33
N ARG A 229 -9.43 -18.96 11.36
CA ARG A 229 -8.06 -18.47 11.42
C ARG A 229 -7.99 -16.98 11.09
N PRO A 230 -8.49 -16.09 11.98
CA PRO A 230 -8.45 -14.65 11.72
C PRO A 230 -7.00 -14.13 11.71
N ALA A 231 -6.69 -13.24 10.78
CA ALA A 231 -5.40 -12.57 10.75
C ALA A 231 -5.42 -11.33 11.65
N TRP A 232 -4.90 -11.47 12.87
CA TRP A 232 -4.92 -10.40 13.87
C TRP A 232 -3.96 -9.27 13.51
N ILE A 233 -4.46 -8.04 13.57
CA ILE A 233 -3.66 -6.82 13.45
C ILE A 233 -3.00 -6.57 14.81
N THR A 234 -1.71 -6.83 14.90
CA THR A 234 -0.94 -6.72 16.15
C THR A 234 -0.32 -5.35 16.34
N GLY A 235 -0.16 -4.59 15.27
CA GLY A 235 0.36 -3.23 15.31
C GLY A 235 0.05 -2.47 14.03
N MET A 236 -0.09 -1.17 14.14
CA MET A 236 -0.39 -0.29 13.03
C MET A 236 0.12 1.11 13.35
N ASP A 237 0.87 1.69 12.44
CA ASP A 237 1.33 3.07 12.51
C ASP A 237 1.59 3.60 11.09
N HIS A 238 1.45 4.89 10.91
CA HIS A 238 1.88 5.59 9.71
C HIS A 238 2.54 6.92 10.08
N ARG A 239 3.48 7.38 9.24
CA ARG A 239 4.20 8.64 9.42
C ARG A 239 4.25 9.36 8.10
N ILE A 240 4.14 10.66 8.16
CA ILE A 240 4.32 11.54 7.00
C ILE A 240 5.65 12.30 7.13
N GLU A 241 6.29 12.54 6.02
CA GLU A 241 7.49 13.36 5.90
C GLU A 241 7.24 14.49 4.90
N THR A 242 8.09 15.51 4.91
CA THR A 242 8.01 16.57 3.92
C THR A 242 8.22 16.03 2.50
N HIS A 243 7.41 16.47 1.56
CA HIS A 243 7.57 16.14 0.14
C HIS A 243 8.73 16.89 -0.53
N SER A 244 9.26 17.92 0.12
CA SER A 244 10.40 18.70 -0.41
C SER A 244 11.69 17.89 -0.37
N LEU A 245 12.25 17.55 -1.54
CA LEU A 245 13.48 16.76 -1.64
C LEU A 245 14.65 17.41 -0.91
N GLY A 246 14.79 18.73 -0.99
CA GLY A 246 15.88 19.47 -0.36
C GLY A 246 15.85 19.51 1.18
N ALA A 247 14.73 19.12 1.80
CA ALA A 247 14.56 19.08 3.25
C ALA A 247 14.80 17.69 3.85
N ARG A 248 15.11 16.68 3.03
CA ARG A 248 15.28 15.28 3.46
C ARG A 248 16.69 14.77 3.19
N ASP A 249 17.15 13.87 4.04
CA ASP A 249 18.29 12.99 3.73
C ASP A 249 17.78 11.85 2.83
N LEU A 250 18.03 11.93 1.53
CA LEU A 250 17.57 10.96 0.53
C LEU A 250 18.21 9.58 0.70
N THR A 251 19.23 9.44 1.54
CA THR A 251 19.89 8.16 1.81
C THR A 251 19.22 7.37 2.95
N ARG A 252 18.17 7.92 3.57
CA ARG A 252 17.49 7.35 4.74
C ARG A 252 15.97 7.45 4.61
N SER A 253 15.25 6.59 5.36
CA SER A 253 13.81 6.65 5.52
C SER A 253 13.42 6.68 7.00
N PRO A 254 13.57 7.82 7.68
CA PRO A 254 13.28 7.94 9.12
C PRO A 254 11.79 7.72 9.42
N THR A 255 10.91 8.08 8.49
CA THR A 255 9.46 7.87 8.63
C THR A 255 9.11 6.39 8.64
N THR A 256 9.64 5.59 7.71
CA THR A 256 9.44 4.13 7.67
C THR A 256 9.94 3.49 8.97
N ARG A 257 11.13 3.88 9.44
CA ARG A 257 11.66 3.38 10.70
C ARG A 257 10.75 3.72 11.89
N ARG A 258 10.29 4.96 11.99
CA ARG A 258 9.40 5.40 13.09
C ARG A 258 8.05 4.69 13.03
N ALA A 259 7.50 4.48 11.84
CA ALA A 259 6.27 3.71 11.67
C ALA A 259 6.46 2.25 12.11
N ALA A 260 7.58 1.62 11.74
CA ALA A 260 7.90 0.26 12.16
C ALA A 260 8.06 0.13 13.69
N VAL A 261 8.68 1.13 14.36
CA VAL A 261 8.74 1.19 15.83
C VAL A 261 7.35 1.38 16.43
N GLY A 262 6.54 2.31 15.89
CA GLY A 262 5.17 2.56 16.38
C GLY A 262 4.25 1.36 16.21
N ALA A 263 4.43 0.57 15.15
CA ALA A 263 3.73 -0.69 14.91
C ALA A 263 4.28 -1.89 15.71
N GLY A 264 5.36 -1.70 16.48
CA GLY A 264 5.96 -2.76 17.29
C GLY A 264 6.84 -3.75 16.52
N LEU A 265 7.20 -3.44 15.27
CA LEU A 265 8.09 -4.28 14.44
C LEU A 265 9.57 -4.07 14.78
N LEU A 266 9.94 -2.91 15.29
CA LEU A 266 11.31 -2.58 15.68
C LEU A 266 11.36 -2.04 17.11
N ALA A 267 12.43 -2.31 17.82
CA ALA A 267 12.69 -1.67 19.10
C ALA A 267 13.00 -0.17 18.92
N ASP A 268 12.63 0.65 19.91
CA ASP A 268 12.97 2.08 19.93
C ASP A 268 14.46 2.24 20.29
N GLY A 269 15.31 2.20 19.30
CA GLY A 269 16.77 2.32 19.41
C GLY A 269 17.31 3.75 19.29
N GLY A 270 16.51 4.77 19.61
CA GLY A 270 16.91 6.18 19.46
C GLY A 270 16.81 6.71 18.02
N ASP A 271 17.10 7.98 17.82
CA ASP A 271 16.87 8.74 16.57
C ASP A 271 17.77 8.38 15.37
N GLY A 272 18.56 7.32 15.47
CA GLY A 272 19.35 6.82 14.34
C GLY A 272 20.40 7.79 13.78
N SER A 273 20.84 8.78 14.55
CA SER A 273 21.93 9.71 14.17
C SER A 273 23.32 9.04 14.14
N GLY A 274 23.42 7.79 14.59
CA GLY A 274 24.60 6.94 14.42
C GLY A 274 24.60 6.27 13.03
N SER A 275 25.76 6.09 12.42
CA SER A 275 25.99 5.36 11.18
C SER A 275 25.63 3.88 11.39
N ALA A 276 24.36 3.53 11.26
CA ALA A 276 23.92 2.14 11.30
C ALA A 276 24.20 1.52 9.93
N ASN A 277 25.11 0.55 9.88
CA ASN A 277 25.28 -0.34 8.75
C ASN A 277 23.98 -1.14 8.49
N ALA A 278 23.78 -1.62 7.29
CA ALA A 278 22.60 -2.48 6.94
C ALA A 278 22.51 -3.75 7.82
N SER A 279 23.57 -4.14 8.52
CA SER A 279 23.61 -5.15 9.57
C SER A 279 22.95 -4.71 10.90
N ASP A 280 22.70 -3.40 11.07
CA ASP A 280 22.13 -2.81 12.30
C ASP A 280 20.61 -2.60 12.21
N VAL A 281 19.94 -3.17 11.22
CA VAL A 281 18.53 -3.49 11.33
C VAL A 281 18.45 -4.70 12.28
N GLY A 282 18.82 -4.43 13.54
CA GLY A 282 18.70 -5.41 14.60
C GLY A 282 17.24 -5.83 14.69
N VAL A 283 16.97 -7.07 14.36
CA VAL A 283 15.82 -7.78 14.92
C VAL A 283 15.92 -7.57 16.43
N PRO A 284 14.88 -7.08 17.12
CA PRO A 284 14.90 -6.96 18.57
C PRO A 284 15.41 -8.27 19.15
N GLU A 285 16.27 -8.25 20.18
CA GLU A 285 16.73 -9.48 20.85
C GLU A 285 15.55 -10.31 21.43
N ASP A 286 14.39 -9.66 21.63
CA ASP A 286 13.09 -10.29 21.95
C ASP A 286 12.17 -10.33 20.71
N GLY A 287 12.70 -10.58 19.53
CA GLY A 287 12.18 -10.19 18.23
C GLY A 287 10.85 -10.80 17.86
N VAL A 288 10.01 -9.97 17.31
CA VAL A 288 8.92 -10.40 16.43
C VAL A 288 9.55 -11.11 15.25
N THR A 289 9.33 -12.42 15.14
CA THR A 289 9.70 -13.18 13.95
C THR A 289 8.73 -12.81 12.84
N VAL A 290 9.25 -12.28 11.74
CA VAL A 290 8.47 -11.98 10.54
C VAL A 290 8.67 -13.14 9.56
N ASP A 291 7.64 -13.93 9.34
CA ASP A 291 7.68 -15.06 8.39
C ASP A 291 7.53 -14.58 6.94
N VAL A 292 6.72 -13.54 6.72
CA VAL A 292 6.46 -12.93 5.42
C VAL A 292 6.46 -11.42 5.54
N ALA A 293 7.16 -10.74 4.66
CA ALA A 293 7.12 -9.29 4.52
C ALA A 293 6.69 -8.90 3.12
N GLU A 294 5.63 -8.10 3.01
CA GLU A 294 5.22 -7.46 1.78
C GLU A 294 5.60 -5.98 1.87
N LEU A 295 6.41 -5.52 0.94
CA LEU A 295 6.96 -4.18 0.95
C LEU A 295 6.51 -3.42 -0.28
N HIS A 296 6.18 -2.16 -0.10
CA HIS A 296 5.99 -1.24 -1.20
C HIS A 296 7.35 -0.97 -1.88
N ALA A 297 7.38 -1.08 -3.20
CA ALA A 297 8.59 -0.85 -4.00
C ALA A 297 8.88 0.65 -4.15
#